data_4ac4993352b028afa8487e0cc2104e91
#
_entry.id   4ac4993352b028afa8487e0cc2104e91
#
_cell.length_a   1.000
_cell.length_b   1.000
_cell.length_c   1.000
_cell.angle_alpha   90.00
_cell.angle_beta   90.00
_cell.angle_gamma   90.00
#
_symmetry.space_group_name_H-M   'P 1'
#
loop_
_entity.id
_entity.type
_entity.pdbx_description
1 polymer ?
#
loop_
_entity_poly.entity_id
_entity_poly.type
_entity_poly.pdbx_seq_one_letter_code
_entity_poly.pdbx_strand_id
1 'polypeptide(L)'
;MPGLSVEADLYKRYRSDLVRFATGLVGPADAQDVVSDAMVGLWKSRRLVEAANGRALMYRAVLASARSLQRSSVRRRLREARTAQSLVTYDPEIRPDVAAAVIGLSQQQRACVFLTYWEDLSVADVADRLGIEEGSVKQHLFRARERLREVLGV
;
A
#
# COMPACT_ATOMS: atom_id res chain seq x y z
N MET A 1 -5.84 20.43 -22.44
CA MET A 1 -4.46 20.39 -21.93
C MET A 1 -3.90 18.97 -22.06
N PRO A 2 -2.86 18.76 -22.87
CA PRO A 2 -2.35 17.42 -23.12
C PRO A 2 -1.90 16.68 -21.85
N GLY A 3 -1.31 17.36 -20.90
CA GLY A 3 -0.85 16.75 -19.66
C GLY A 3 -1.97 16.19 -18.80
N LEU A 4 -3.10 16.86 -18.72
CA LEU A 4 -4.26 16.40 -17.95
C LEU A 4 -4.90 15.16 -18.57
N SER A 5 -4.87 15.06 -19.90
CA SER A 5 -5.38 13.89 -20.61
C SER A 5 -4.52 12.65 -20.32
N VAL A 6 -3.19 12.79 -20.32
CA VAL A 6 -2.26 11.69 -20.00
C VAL A 6 -2.46 11.22 -18.55
N GLU A 7 -2.54 12.14 -17.61
CA GLU A 7 -2.77 11.80 -16.18
C GLU A 7 -4.11 11.10 -15.99
N ALA A 8 -5.17 11.60 -16.62
CA ALA A 8 -6.50 11.00 -16.53
C ALA A 8 -6.52 9.60 -17.13
N ASP A 9 -5.84 9.40 -18.26
CA ASP A 9 -5.77 8.10 -18.93
C ASP A 9 -5.01 7.09 -18.09
N LEU A 10 -3.88 7.49 -17.48
CA LEU A 10 -3.12 6.63 -16.57
C LEU A 10 -3.96 6.24 -15.36
N TYR A 11 -4.66 7.18 -14.77
CA TYR A 11 -5.51 6.92 -13.62
C TYR A 11 -6.65 5.97 -13.97
N LYS A 12 -7.33 6.18 -15.07
CA LYS A 12 -8.38 5.27 -15.54
C LYS A 12 -7.86 3.86 -15.75
N ARG A 13 -6.68 3.74 -16.31
CA ARG A 13 -6.06 2.45 -16.62
C ARG A 13 -5.72 1.66 -15.36
N TYR A 14 -5.21 2.33 -14.32
CA TYR A 14 -4.68 1.65 -13.13
C TYR A 14 -5.54 1.82 -11.88
N ARG A 15 -6.67 2.53 -11.96
CA ARG A 15 -7.50 2.82 -10.79
C ARG A 15 -7.89 1.59 -9.99
N SER A 16 -8.40 0.57 -10.66
CA SER A 16 -8.83 -0.66 -9.99
C SER A 16 -7.67 -1.36 -9.27
N ASP A 17 -6.51 -1.42 -9.94
CA ASP A 17 -5.31 -2.02 -9.36
C ASP A 17 -4.82 -1.22 -8.15
N LEU A 18 -4.86 0.11 -8.23
CA LEU A 18 -4.44 0.99 -7.13
C LEU A 18 -5.36 0.86 -5.92
N VAL A 19 -6.68 0.79 -6.14
CA VAL A 19 -7.65 0.59 -5.06
C VAL A 19 -7.44 -0.77 -4.40
N ARG A 20 -7.20 -1.81 -5.18
CA ARG A 20 -6.92 -3.15 -4.67
C ARG A 20 -5.63 -3.16 -3.85
N PHE A 21 -4.59 -2.51 -4.33
CA PHE A 21 -3.33 -2.34 -3.60
C PHE A 21 -3.53 -1.60 -2.27
N ALA A 22 -4.24 -0.47 -2.31
CA ALA A 22 -4.57 0.31 -1.12
C ALA A 22 -5.38 -0.52 -0.11
N THR A 23 -6.31 -1.34 -0.60
CA THR A 23 -7.10 -2.25 0.25
C THR A 23 -6.19 -3.22 1.01
N GLY A 24 -5.17 -3.74 0.35
CA GLY A 24 -4.17 -4.59 1.01
C GLY A 24 -3.34 -3.86 2.06
N LEU A 25 -3.19 -2.54 1.94
CA LEU A 25 -2.39 -1.73 2.87
C LEU A 25 -3.20 -1.22 4.07
N VAL A 26 -4.43 -0.76 3.84
CA VAL A 26 -5.21 -0.03 4.85
C VAL A 26 -6.61 -0.58 5.08
N GLY A 27 -7.01 -1.59 4.33
CA GLY A 27 -8.35 -2.14 4.40
C GLY A 27 -9.34 -1.42 3.48
N PRO A 28 -10.54 -2.03 3.26
CA PRO A 28 -11.50 -1.52 2.28
C PRO A 28 -12.13 -0.17 2.66
N ALA A 29 -12.26 0.13 3.95
CA ALA A 29 -12.89 1.38 4.40
C ALA A 29 -12.10 2.62 3.99
N ASP A 30 -10.77 2.55 4.01
CA ASP A 30 -9.89 3.69 3.77
C ASP A 30 -9.23 3.69 2.39
N ALA A 31 -9.38 2.62 1.63
CA ALA A 31 -8.63 2.42 0.38
C ALA A 31 -8.87 3.53 -0.64
N GLN A 32 -10.13 3.92 -0.86
CA GLN A 32 -10.46 4.95 -1.84
C GLN A 32 -9.93 6.32 -1.44
N ASP A 33 -10.00 6.66 -0.16
CA ASP A 33 -9.48 7.91 0.37
C ASP A 33 -7.97 7.99 0.18
N VAL A 34 -7.27 6.90 0.46
CA VAL A 34 -5.82 6.81 0.27
C VAL A 34 -5.44 7.02 -1.20
N VAL A 35 -6.14 6.36 -2.11
CA VAL A 35 -5.89 6.52 -3.55
C VAL A 35 -6.19 7.94 -4.01
N SER A 36 -7.33 8.50 -3.60
CA SER A 36 -7.72 9.85 -3.97
C SER A 36 -6.71 10.87 -3.47
N ASP A 37 -6.27 10.76 -2.23
CA ASP A 37 -5.27 11.64 -1.62
C ASP A 37 -3.95 11.59 -2.38
N ALA A 38 -3.50 10.37 -2.72
CA ALA A 38 -2.28 10.16 -3.49
C ALA A 38 -2.36 10.82 -4.87
N MET A 39 -3.48 10.64 -5.57
CA MET A 39 -3.65 11.19 -6.92
C MET A 39 -3.75 12.71 -6.91
N VAL A 40 -4.45 13.28 -5.94
CA VAL A 40 -4.52 14.74 -5.78
C VAL A 40 -3.12 15.33 -5.59
N GLY A 41 -2.29 14.69 -4.76
CA GLY A 41 -0.91 15.10 -4.56
C GLY A 41 -0.07 15.08 -5.84
N LEU A 42 -0.23 14.02 -6.63
CA LEU A 42 0.49 13.90 -7.91
C LEU A 42 0.03 14.93 -8.93
N TRP A 43 -1.28 15.20 -9.01
CA TRP A 43 -1.82 16.21 -9.92
C TRP A 43 -1.34 17.62 -9.54
N LYS A 44 -1.35 17.95 -8.27
CA LYS A 44 -0.86 19.27 -7.79
C LYS A 44 0.62 19.48 -8.07
N SER A 45 1.42 18.45 -7.92
CA SER A 45 2.87 18.53 -8.16
C SER A 45 3.25 18.40 -9.62
N ARG A 46 2.32 17.94 -10.49
CA ARG A 46 2.51 17.66 -11.91
C ARG A 46 3.63 16.65 -12.20
N ARG A 47 4.03 15.87 -11.22
CA ARG A 47 5.12 14.90 -11.34
C ARG A 47 4.78 13.75 -12.29
N LEU A 48 3.49 13.39 -12.38
CA LEU A 48 3.05 12.25 -13.17
C LEU A 48 3.26 12.50 -14.68
N VAL A 49 3.10 13.73 -15.15
CA VAL A 49 3.25 14.10 -16.56
C VAL A 49 4.68 13.81 -17.06
N GLU A 50 5.67 14.05 -16.21
CA GLU A 50 7.09 13.93 -16.57
C GLU A 50 7.70 12.59 -16.16
N ALA A 51 6.93 11.71 -15.51
CA ALA A 51 7.45 10.48 -14.96
C ALA A 51 7.78 9.46 -16.05
N ALA A 52 8.98 8.90 -16.01
CA ALA A 52 9.39 7.80 -16.91
C ALA A 52 8.58 6.52 -16.63
N ASN A 53 8.24 6.28 -15.37
CA ASN A 53 7.40 5.15 -14.96
C ASN A 53 6.24 5.68 -14.10
N GLY A 54 5.17 6.11 -14.79
CA GLY A 54 3.99 6.70 -14.14
C GLY A 54 3.28 5.74 -13.21
N ARG A 55 3.23 4.47 -13.58
CA ARG A 55 2.60 3.44 -12.74
C ARG A 55 3.35 3.29 -11.40
N ALA A 56 4.67 3.20 -11.43
CA ALA A 56 5.47 3.10 -10.21
C ALA A 56 5.29 4.34 -9.33
N LEU A 57 5.25 5.52 -9.94
CA LEU A 57 5.02 6.76 -9.21
C LEU A 57 3.65 6.76 -8.51
N MET A 58 2.60 6.27 -9.16
CA MET A 58 1.29 6.15 -8.55
C MET A 58 1.27 5.17 -7.37
N TYR A 59 1.89 4.01 -7.52
CA TYR A 59 2.00 3.02 -6.43
C TYR A 59 2.78 3.59 -5.24
N ARG A 60 3.87 4.29 -5.50
CA ARG A 60 4.66 4.94 -4.43
C ARG A 60 3.87 6.03 -3.72
N ALA A 61 3.07 6.80 -4.45
CA ALA A 61 2.22 7.83 -3.86
C ALA A 61 1.13 7.23 -2.98
N VAL A 62 0.52 6.13 -3.41
CA VAL A 62 -0.46 5.39 -2.61
C VAL A 62 0.20 4.85 -1.34
N LEU A 63 1.38 4.28 -1.45
CA LEU A 63 2.14 3.78 -0.30
C LEU A 63 2.46 4.90 0.70
N ALA A 64 2.88 6.07 0.21
CA ALA A 64 3.15 7.23 1.06
C ALA A 64 1.89 7.72 1.77
N SER A 65 0.76 7.78 1.07
CA SER A 65 -0.54 8.14 1.64
C SER A 65 -0.98 7.14 2.70
N ALA A 66 -0.80 5.84 2.45
CA ALA A 66 -1.10 4.79 3.42
C ALA A 66 -0.26 4.92 4.70
N ARG A 67 1.03 5.25 4.55
CA ARG A 67 1.91 5.50 5.71
C ARG A 67 1.46 6.71 6.52
N SER A 68 1.05 7.78 5.84
CA SER A 68 0.54 8.99 6.47
C SER A 68 -0.72 8.70 7.29
N LEU A 69 -1.65 7.92 6.72
CA LEU A 69 -2.86 7.49 7.41
C LEU A 69 -2.52 6.64 8.63
N GLN A 70 -1.59 5.71 8.52
CA GLN A 70 -1.16 4.86 9.63
C GLN A 70 -0.59 5.69 10.78
N ARG A 71 0.26 6.69 10.47
CA ARG A 71 0.81 7.59 11.48
C ARG A 71 -0.28 8.39 12.19
N SER A 72 -1.25 8.91 11.44
CA SER A 72 -2.40 9.64 12.01
C SER A 72 -3.25 8.75 12.91
N SER A 73 -3.49 7.50 12.52
CA SER A 73 -4.23 6.52 13.30
C SER A 73 -3.52 6.19 14.61
N VAL A 74 -2.20 6.01 14.57
CA VAL A 74 -1.39 5.75 15.76
C VAL A 74 -1.47 6.94 16.72
N ARG A 75 -1.31 8.16 16.22
CA ARG A 75 -1.42 9.37 17.05
C ARG A 75 -2.80 9.49 17.69
N ARG A 76 -3.86 9.20 16.95
CA ARG A 76 -5.23 9.23 17.45
C ARG A 76 -5.45 8.20 18.54
N ARG A 77 -4.94 6.98 18.36
CA ARG A 77 -5.00 5.92 19.37
C ARG A 77 -4.28 6.32 20.67
N LEU A 78 -3.13 6.98 20.56
CA LEU A 78 -2.39 7.48 21.72
C LEU A 78 -3.16 8.58 22.45
N ARG A 79 -3.93 9.40 21.74
CA ARG A 79 -4.79 10.44 22.34
C ARG A 79 -6.05 9.84 22.97
N GLU A 80 -6.62 8.80 22.35
CA GLU A 80 -7.86 8.14 22.76
C GLU A 80 -7.57 6.83 23.46
N ALA A 81 -6.60 6.81 24.35
CA ALA A 81 -5.99 5.62 24.96
C ALA A 81 -6.94 4.61 25.61
N ARG A 82 -8.24 4.73 25.42
CA ARG A 82 -9.24 3.87 26.09
C ARG A 82 -10.30 3.26 25.16
N THR A 83 -10.28 3.59 23.86
CA THR A 83 -11.23 3.02 22.91
C THR A 83 -10.47 2.44 21.71
N ALA A 84 -9.66 1.44 21.98
CA ALA A 84 -8.93 0.74 20.91
C ALA A 84 -9.90 -0.13 20.12
N GLN A 85 -10.49 0.44 19.06
CA GLN A 85 -11.14 -0.36 18.04
C GLN A 85 -10.19 -0.48 16.84
N SER A 86 -10.00 -1.69 16.37
CA SER A 86 -9.26 -1.92 15.14
C SER A 86 -9.97 -1.21 13.99
N LEU A 87 -9.29 -0.22 13.40
CA LEU A 87 -9.84 0.56 12.30
C LEU A 87 -9.68 -0.15 10.94
N VAL A 88 -8.96 -1.26 10.90
CA VAL A 88 -8.72 -2.00 9.67
C VAL A 88 -9.62 -3.22 9.64
N THR A 89 -10.58 -3.22 8.71
CA THR A 89 -11.43 -4.37 8.42
C THR A 89 -10.78 -5.17 7.31
N TYR A 90 -10.56 -6.45 7.57
CA TYR A 90 -10.05 -7.41 6.58
C TYR A 90 -11.18 -8.26 6.04
N ASP A 91 -10.92 -8.89 4.90
CA ASP A 91 -11.81 -9.88 4.32
C ASP A 91 -12.16 -10.94 5.37
N PRO A 92 -13.46 -11.25 5.57
CA PRO A 92 -13.89 -12.27 6.53
C PRO A 92 -13.31 -13.67 6.26
N GLU A 93 -12.85 -13.92 5.03
CA GLU A 93 -12.22 -15.20 4.68
C GLU A 93 -10.78 -15.30 5.21
N ILE A 94 -10.17 -14.20 5.61
CA ILE A 94 -8.82 -14.21 6.19
C ILE A 94 -8.92 -14.57 7.67
N ARG A 95 -8.13 -15.54 8.08
CA ARG A 95 -8.07 -15.94 9.50
C ARG A 95 -7.66 -14.74 10.37
N PRO A 96 -8.30 -14.54 11.53
CA PRO A 96 -8.01 -13.39 12.39
C PRO A 96 -6.54 -13.30 12.85
N ASP A 97 -5.87 -14.43 13.06
CA ASP A 97 -4.46 -14.47 13.44
C ASP A 97 -3.55 -14.00 12.30
N VAL A 98 -3.88 -14.36 11.06
CA VAL A 98 -3.15 -13.90 9.87
C VAL A 98 -3.37 -12.40 9.67
N ALA A 99 -4.61 -11.93 9.81
CA ALA A 99 -4.94 -10.51 9.71
C ALA A 99 -4.16 -9.69 10.74
N ALA A 100 -4.13 -10.14 11.99
CA ALA A 100 -3.38 -9.48 13.06
C ALA A 100 -1.88 -9.45 12.76
N ALA A 101 -1.34 -10.54 12.22
CA ALA A 101 0.08 -10.62 11.85
C ALA A 101 0.42 -9.61 10.74
N VAL A 102 -0.44 -9.49 9.74
CA VAL A 102 -0.26 -8.55 8.63
C VAL A 102 -0.32 -7.10 9.13
N ILE A 103 -1.22 -6.79 10.07
CA ILE A 103 -1.31 -5.46 10.70
C ILE A 103 0.02 -5.07 11.35
N GLY A 104 0.76 -6.01 11.90
CA GLY A 104 2.06 -5.77 12.53
C GLY A 104 3.20 -5.46 11.56
N LEU A 105 2.99 -5.64 10.26
CA LEU A 105 4.01 -5.33 9.24
C LEU A 105 4.06 -3.84 8.95
N SER A 106 5.24 -3.35 8.54
CA SER A 106 5.35 -1.99 8.00
C SER A 106 4.57 -1.91 6.68
N GLN A 107 4.23 -0.70 6.24
CA GLN A 107 3.51 -0.53 4.98
C GLN A 107 4.32 -1.03 3.78
N GLN A 108 5.64 -0.85 3.79
CA GLN A 108 6.50 -1.40 2.73
C GLN A 108 6.51 -2.91 2.73
N GLN A 109 6.58 -3.53 3.90
CA GLN A 109 6.50 -4.99 4.01
C GLN A 109 5.16 -5.51 3.51
N ARG A 110 4.05 -4.85 3.88
CA ARG A 110 2.72 -5.19 3.39
C ARG A 110 2.63 -5.07 1.87
N ALA A 111 3.18 -3.99 1.32
CA ALA A 111 3.18 -3.76 -0.12
C ALA A 111 3.88 -4.90 -0.85
N CYS A 112 5.07 -5.29 -0.40
CA CYS A 112 5.81 -6.39 -1.00
C CYS A 112 5.07 -7.74 -0.84
N VAL A 113 4.51 -8.00 0.32
CA VAL A 113 3.73 -9.22 0.58
C VAL A 113 2.48 -9.28 -0.30
N PHE A 114 1.74 -8.19 -0.38
CA PHE A 114 0.52 -8.13 -1.18
C PHE A 114 0.82 -8.37 -2.66
N LEU A 115 1.80 -7.68 -3.21
CA LEU A 115 2.14 -7.80 -4.63
C LEU A 115 2.71 -9.19 -4.96
N THR A 116 3.43 -9.79 -4.03
CA THR A 116 4.01 -11.12 -4.24
C THR A 116 2.97 -12.23 -4.14
N TYR A 117 2.13 -12.21 -3.10
CA TYR A 117 1.27 -13.34 -2.76
C TYR A 117 -0.17 -13.18 -3.24
N TRP A 118 -0.71 -11.98 -3.31
CA TRP A 118 -2.07 -11.74 -3.82
C TRP A 118 -2.09 -11.41 -5.31
N GLU A 119 -1.13 -10.62 -5.78
CA GLU A 119 -1.03 -10.26 -7.19
C GLU A 119 -0.11 -11.21 -7.97
N ASP A 120 0.51 -12.16 -7.28
CA ASP A 120 1.34 -13.21 -7.87
C ASP A 120 2.49 -12.67 -8.74
N LEU A 121 3.11 -11.59 -8.31
CA LEU A 121 4.20 -10.95 -9.02
C LEU A 121 5.55 -11.53 -8.60
N SER A 122 6.48 -11.60 -9.56
CA SER A 122 7.88 -11.94 -9.29
C SER A 122 8.56 -10.80 -8.53
N VAL A 123 9.72 -11.09 -7.91
CA VAL A 123 10.53 -10.06 -7.25
C VAL A 123 10.86 -8.92 -8.21
N ALA A 124 11.21 -9.24 -9.46
CA ALA A 124 11.50 -8.25 -10.49
C ALA A 124 10.30 -7.36 -10.79
N ASP A 125 9.10 -7.96 -10.89
CA ASP A 125 7.87 -7.22 -11.14
C ASP A 125 7.45 -6.34 -9.95
N VAL A 126 7.63 -6.83 -8.73
CA VAL A 126 7.37 -6.03 -7.52
C VAL A 126 8.32 -4.82 -7.48
N ALA A 127 9.61 -5.05 -7.76
CA ALA A 127 10.62 -3.98 -7.81
C ALA A 127 10.24 -2.90 -8.83
N ASP A 128 9.85 -3.31 -10.03
CA ASP A 128 9.40 -2.38 -11.07
C ASP A 128 8.13 -1.65 -10.66
N ARG A 129 7.16 -2.36 -10.08
CA ARG A 129 5.88 -1.81 -9.65
C ARG A 129 6.05 -0.74 -8.59
N LEU A 130 6.95 -0.96 -7.63
CA LEU A 130 7.20 -0.03 -6.53
C LEU A 130 8.32 0.96 -6.80
N GLY A 131 9.04 0.81 -7.92
CA GLY A 131 10.17 1.67 -8.25
C GLY A 131 11.33 1.55 -7.26
N ILE A 132 11.60 0.34 -6.76
CA ILE A 132 12.69 0.03 -5.84
C ILE A 132 13.55 -1.09 -6.42
N GLU A 133 14.70 -1.34 -5.82
CA GLU A 133 15.60 -2.41 -6.28
C GLU A 133 15.10 -3.78 -5.82
N GLU A 134 15.44 -4.81 -6.58
CA GLU A 134 15.08 -6.21 -6.25
C GLU A 134 15.62 -6.62 -4.88
N GLY A 135 16.84 -6.18 -4.53
CA GLY A 135 17.42 -6.45 -3.22
C GLY A 135 16.58 -5.90 -2.08
N SER A 136 16.00 -4.72 -2.27
CA SER A 136 15.08 -4.12 -1.30
C SER A 136 13.80 -4.94 -1.15
N VAL A 137 13.24 -5.42 -2.25
CA VAL A 137 12.05 -6.30 -2.23
C VAL A 137 12.36 -7.57 -1.45
N LYS A 138 13.48 -8.23 -1.75
CA LYS A 138 13.90 -9.45 -1.06
C LYS A 138 14.06 -9.23 0.44
N GLN A 139 14.65 -8.09 0.83
CA GLN A 139 14.84 -7.75 2.23
C GLN A 139 13.51 -7.51 2.95
N HIS A 140 12.59 -6.78 2.32
CA HIS A 140 11.25 -6.56 2.88
C HIS A 140 10.47 -7.87 3.03
N LEU A 141 10.55 -8.75 2.04
CA LEU A 141 9.90 -10.07 2.11
C LEU A 141 10.52 -10.94 3.19
N PHE A 142 11.83 -10.92 3.33
CA PHE A 142 12.52 -11.66 4.38
C PHE A 142 12.05 -11.21 5.77
N ARG A 143 12.07 -9.92 6.02
CA ARG A 143 11.63 -9.34 7.31
C ARG A 143 10.15 -9.61 7.56
N ALA A 144 9.32 -9.53 6.54
CA ALA A 144 7.89 -9.84 6.66
C ALA A 144 7.69 -11.30 7.06
N ARG A 145 8.38 -12.23 6.40
CA ARG A 145 8.29 -13.67 6.73
C ARG A 145 8.74 -13.96 8.14
N GLU A 146 9.84 -13.34 8.58
CA GLU A 146 10.33 -13.48 9.95
C GLU A 146 9.28 -13.02 10.97
N ARG A 147 8.70 -11.86 10.72
CA ARG A 147 7.65 -11.31 11.57
C ARG A 147 6.40 -12.20 11.61
N LEU A 148 5.99 -12.69 10.46
CA LEU A 148 4.83 -13.59 10.35
C LEU A 148 5.08 -14.92 11.09
N ARG A 149 6.25 -15.50 10.96
CA ARG A 149 6.63 -16.70 11.70
C ARG A 149 6.58 -16.47 13.20
N GLU A 150 7.14 -15.36 13.65
CA GLU A 150 7.18 -14.98 15.05
C GLU A 150 5.77 -14.89 15.67
N VAL A 151 4.86 -14.21 14.94
CA VAL A 151 3.48 -13.99 15.40
C VAL A 151 2.63 -15.25 15.28
N LEU A 152 2.80 -16.03 14.22
CA LEU A 152 1.99 -17.23 13.96
C LEU A 152 2.54 -18.49 14.60
N GLY A 153 3.73 -18.46 15.15
CA GLY A 153 4.34 -19.60 15.80
C GLY A 153 4.73 -20.74 14.88
N VAL A 154 5.04 -20.45 13.62
CA VAL A 154 5.42 -21.45 12.63
C VAL A 154 6.90 -21.41 12.30
#